data_8d05652befd460899264a67b25e54a58
#
_entry.id   8d05652befd460899264a67b25e54a58
#
_cell.length_a   1.000
_cell.length_b   1.000
_cell.length_c   1.000
_cell.angle_alpha   90.00
_cell.angle_beta   90.00
_cell.angle_gamma   90.00
#
_symmetry.space_group_name_H-M   'P 1'
#
loop_
_entity.id
_entity.type
_entity.pdbx_description
1 polymer ?
#
loop_
_entity_poly.entity_id
_entity_poly.type
_entity_poly.pdbx_seq_one_letter_code
_entity_poly.pdbx_strand_id
1 'polypeptide(L)'
;ATQKKLDELSDTVDINYLSNFGYTREEILAENDIEFNSLSEMETKHEELNLGDVISDAYVYAVENSDNYDGDPVDVAVVPSGTVRDTYAKGEITVESVYNSFSLGIGKDGLAGYPLISAYLTGKELKLVAEIDASISDFMTIARLYCSGLNFTFNPHRMILNKVTDCYLTGQDGKREEIQDDKLYHVVTDLYTGQMLGSVMDISYGLLSIIPKDKEGNPIEDLEEYAIMEENQELKAWVAIARYMQSFDDTDGDGIANVSEYYATTHGRKVVENSRNLVQLLKNPNKFFMLMIGIVTVAVLIVLLLIFFIRKVLRKRR
;
A
#
# COMPACT_ATOMS: atom_id res chain seq x y z
N ALA A 1 2.53 42.96 7.27
CA ALA A 1 2.94 42.24 8.51
C ALA A 1 2.75 40.73 8.40
N THR A 2 1.65 40.27 7.84
CA THR A 2 1.35 38.81 7.69
C THR A 2 2.26 38.16 6.65
N GLN A 3 2.42 38.75 5.46
CA GLN A 3 3.29 38.22 4.41
C GLN A 3 4.73 38.08 4.89
N LYS A 4 5.29 39.10 5.52
CA LYS A 4 6.65 39.04 6.06
C LYS A 4 6.86 37.93 7.08
N LYS A 5 5.85 37.60 7.92
CA LYS A 5 5.92 36.44 8.81
C LYS A 5 5.85 35.12 8.10
N LEU A 6 5.07 35.04 7.01
CA LEU A 6 5.02 33.84 6.17
C LEU A 6 6.36 33.60 5.48
N ASP A 7 6.98 34.66 4.94
CA ASP A 7 8.29 34.57 4.30
C ASP A 7 9.36 34.13 5.32
N GLU A 8 9.38 34.72 6.55
CA GLU A 8 10.30 34.33 7.62
C GLU A 8 10.11 32.86 8.06
N LEU A 9 8.86 32.36 8.09
CA LEU A 9 8.58 30.95 8.39
C LEU A 9 9.03 30.02 7.27
N SER A 10 8.79 30.39 6.02
CA SER A 10 9.24 29.66 4.84
C SER A 10 10.76 29.53 4.82
N ASP A 11 11.48 30.64 4.98
CA ASP A 11 12.95 30.64 5.07
C ASP A 11 13.44 29.73 6.21
N THR A 12 12.71 29.70 7.33
CA THR A 12 13.05 28.84 8.47
C THR A 12 12.90 27.34 8.12
N VAL A 13 11.87 26.97 7.37
CA VAL A 13 11.65 25.59 6.91
C VAL A 13 12.73 25.19 5.92
N ASP A 14 13.04 26.05 4.95
CA ASP A 14 14.08 25.78 3.95
C ASP A 14 15.45 25.55 4.62
N ILE A 15 15.84 26.44 5.53
CA ILE A 15 17.17 26.39 6.18
C ILE A 15 17.28 25.25 7.19
N ASN A 16 16.24 25.01 8.01
CA ASN A 16 16.33 24.09 9.14
C ASN A 16 15.80 22.68 8.85
N TYR A 17 15.09 22.50 7.76
CA TYR A 17 14.50 21.20 7.43
C TYR A 17 14.88 20.72 6.03
N LEU A 18 14.44 21.40 4.96
CA LEU A 18 14.62 20.91 3.58
C LEU A 18 16.10 20.83 3.17
N SER A 19 16.93 21.77 3.68
CA SER A 19 18.37 21.73 3.43
C SER A 19 19.07 20.48 3.96
N ASN A 20 18.51 19.81 4.97
CA ASN A 20 19.07 18.53 5.46
C ASN A 20 18.97 17.42 4.39
N PHE A 21 18.02 17.56 3.48
CA PHE A 21 17.77 16.61 2.39
C PHE A 21 18.30 17.15 1.03
N GLY A 22 18.98 18.30 1.04
CA GLY A 22 19.54 18.91 -0.16
C GLY A 22 18.55 19.67 -1.03
N TYR A 23 17.36 19.99 -0.52
CA TYR A 23 16.28 20.63 -1.25
C TYR A 23 15.98 22.05 -0.79
N THR A 24 15.34 22.83 -1.68
CA THR A 24 14.68 24.09 -1.37
C THR A 24 13.20 24.01 -1.77
N ARG A 25 12.34 24.77 -1.09
CA ARG A 25 10.88 24.67 -1.23
C ARG A 25 10.36 24.87 -2.66
N GLU A 26 10.91 25.87 -3.36
CA GLU A 26 10.47 26.28 -4.70
C GLU A 26 11.18 25.53 -5.82
N GLU A 27 12.07 24.58 -5.50
CA GLU A 27 12.77 23.77 -6.48
C GLU A 27 11.76 22.94 -7.28
N ILE A 28 11.83 23.04 -8.62
CA ILE A 28 11.00 22.30 -9.54
C ILE A 28 11.63 20.91 -9.72
N LEU A 29 10.85 19.88 -9.45
CA LEU A 29 11.28 18.47 -9.54
C LEU A 29 10.92 17.86 -10.89
N ALA A 30 9.75 18.19 -11.41
CA ALA A 30 9.26 17.72 -12.69
C ALA A 30 8.15 18.63 -13.23
N GLU A 31 7.90 18.54 -14.52
CA GLU A 31 6.68 19.04 -15.17
C GLU A 31 5.67 17.92 -15.39
N ASN A 32 4.39 18.24 -15.19
CA ASN A 32 3.32 17.27 -15.22
C ASN A 32 2.20 17.67 -16.17
N ASP A 33 1.99 16.89 -17.22
CA ASP A 33 0.87 17.02 -18.14
C ASP A 33 -0.29 16.06 -17.86
N ILE A 34 -0.12 15.17 -16.87
CA ILE A 34 -1.08 14.14 -16.51
C ILE A 34 -2.08 14.67 -15.48
N GLU A 35 -3.32 14.25 -15.58
CA GLU A 35 -4.31 14.46 -14.52
C GLU A 35 -4.19 13.31 -13.50
N PHE A 36 -3.58 13.61 -12.37
CA PHE A 36 -3.54 12.67 -11.24
C PHE A 36 -4.89 12.63 -10.51
N ASN A 37 -5.24 11.44 -10.01
CA ASN A 37 -6.45 11.25 -9.23
C ASN A 37 -6.45 12.15 -7.98
N SER A 38 -7.62 12.66 -7.65
CA SER A 38 -7.83 13.47 -6.45
C SER A 38 -7.91 12.61 -5.19
N LEU A 39 -7.68 13.20 -4.01
CA LEU A 39 -7.90 12.53 -2.72
C LEU A 39 -9.34 12.03 -2.58
N SER A 40 -10.33 12.79 -3.08
CA SER A 40 -11.73 12.34 -3.08
C SER A 40 -11.95 11.08 -3.91
N GLU A 41 -11.22 10.90 -5.01
CA GLU A 41 -11.28 9.65 -5.78
C GLU A 41 -10.61 8.51 -5.02
N MET A 42 -9.48 8.75 -4.33
CA MET A 42 -8.84 7.74 -3.48
C MET A 42 -9.75 7.28 -2.34
N GLU A 43 -10.60 8.15 -1.81
CA GLU A 43 -11.58 7.81 -0.78
C GLU A 43 -12.82 7.09 -1.33
N THR A 44 -13.26 7.38 -2.55
CA THR A 44 -14.53 6.91 -3.09
C THR A 44 -14.40 5.76 -4.08
N LYS A 45 -13.31 5.72 -4.87
CA LYS A 45 -13.06 4.67 -5.86
C LYS A 45 -12.18 3.57 -5.28
N HIS A 46 -12.61 2.33 -5.46
CA HIS A 46 -11.83 1.17 -5.05
C HIS A 46 -11.29 0.45 -6.30
N GLU A 47 -10.37 1.09 -6.97
CA GLU A 47 -9.75 0.65 -8.22
C GLU A 47 -8.29 1.12 -8.27
N GLU A 48 -7.56 0.78 -9.33
CA GLU A 48 -6.23 1.32 -9.61
C GLU A 48 -6.32 2.82 -9.85
N LEU A 49 -5.47 3.59 -9.18
CA LEU A 49 -5.41 5.05 -9.29
C LEU A 49 -3.95 5.49 -9.47
N ASN A 50 -3.71 6.31 -10.50
CA ASN A 50 -2.36 6.70 -10.92
C ASN A 50 -1.55 7.46 -9.86
N LEU A 51 -2.20 8.20 -8.98
CA LEU A 51 -1.52 8.86 -7.85
C LEU A 51 -0.90 7.83 -6.91
N GLY A 52 -1.63 6.76 -6.60
CA GLY A 52 -1.10 5.66 -5.78
C GLY A 52 0.00 4.87 -6.50
N ASP A 53 -0.12 4.72 -7.82
CA ASP A 53 0.86 3.99 -8.62
C ASP A 53 2.20 4.73 -8.67
N VAL A 54 2.20 6.04 -8.96
CA VAL A 54 3.46 6.82 -9.00
C VAL A 54 4.15 6.88 -7.64
N ILE A 55 3.38 6.95 -6.55
CA ILE A 55 3.95 6.97 -5.20
C ILE A 55 4.53 5.61 -4.83
N SER A 56 3.84 4.50 -5.14
CA SER A 56 4.39 3.16 -4.86
C SER A 56 5.63 2.84 -5.69
N ASP A 57 5.68 3.29 -6.94
CA ASP A 57 6.89 3.15 -7.78
C ASP A 57 8.05 4.01 -7.25
N ALA A 58 7.74 5.20 -6.71
CA ALA A 58 8.75 6.06 -6.09
C ALA A 58 9.44 5.38 -4.89
N TYR A 59 8.71 4.58 -4.12
CA TYR A 59 9.31 3.84 -3.01
C TYR A 59 10.31 2.79 -3.50
N VAL A 60 9.95 2.01 -4.53
CA VAL A 60 10.88 1.05 -5.16
C VAL A 60 12.11 1.76 -5.68
N TYR A 61 11.89 2.80 -6.50
CA TYR A 61 12.98 3.56 -7.10
C TYR A 61 13.96 4.10 -6.06
N ALA A 62 13.45 4.76 -5.01
CA ALA A 62 14.31 5.41 -4.02
C ALA A 62 15.14 4.41 -3.22
N VAL A 63 14.59 3.24 -2.90
CA VAL A 63 15.31 2.19 -2.20
C VAL A 63 16.39 1.56 -3.07
N GLU A 64 16.05 1.20 -4.30
CA GLU A 64 17.00 0.57 -5.24
C GLU A 64 18.09 1.53 -5.74
N ASN A 65 17.89 2.84 -5.60
CA ASN A 65 18.89 3.87 -5.93
C ASN A 65 19.46 4.57 -4.68
N SER A 66 19.23 4.03 -3.48
CA SER A 66 19.83 4.56 -2.25
C SER A 66 21.31 4.19 -2.15
N ASP A 67 22.11 5.03 -1.48
CA ASP A 67 23.55 4.81 -1.31
C ASP A 67 23.88 3.51 -0.55
N ASN A 68 22.97 3.04 0.28
CA ASN A 68 23.13 1.83 1.09
C ASN A 68 22.39 0.61 0.50
N TYR A 69 21.96 0.67 -0.75
CA TYR A 69 21.30 -0.47 -1.41
C TYR A 69 22.25 -1.67 -1.52
N ASP A 70 21.82 -2.79 -0.95
CA ASP A 70 22.61 -4.03 -0.87
C ASP A 70 22.49 -4.93 -2.11
N GLY A 71 21.71 -4.51 -3.11
CA GLY A 71 21.46 -5.27 -4.34
C GLY A 71 20.34 -6.29 -4.22
N ASP A 72 19.57 -6.30 -3.11
CA ASP A 72 18.38 -7.13 -2.94
C ASP A 72 17.15 -6.41 -3.51
N PRO A 73 16.61 -6.85 -4.66
CA PRO A 73 15.54 -6.12 -5.34
C PRO A 73 14.28 -6.01 -4.48
N VAL A 74 13.59 -4.90 -4.61
CA VAL A 74 12.28 -4.72 -3.99
C VAL A 74 11.22 -5.47 -4.79
N ASP A 75 10.64 -6.52 -4.23
CA ASP A 75 9.56 -7.27 -4.88
C ASP A 75 8.24 -6.49 -4.87
N VAL A 76 7.96 -5.76 -3.79
CA VAL A 76 6.68 -5.04 -3.60
C VAL A 76 6.88 -3.75 -2.81
N ALA A 77 6.27 -2.66 -3.27
CA ALA A 77 6.04 -1.50 -2.42
C ALA A 77 4.53 -1.35 -2.12
N VAL A 78 4.20 -0.89 -0.91
CA VAL A 78 2.82 -0.71 -0.45
C VAL A 78 2.61 0.69 0.10
N VAL A 79 1.57 1.38 -0.40
CA VAL A 79 1.19 2.74 0.01
C VAL A 79 -0.30 2.76 0.37
N PRO A 80 -0.70 3.10 1.59
CA PRO A 80 -2.11 3.25 1.93
C PRO A 80 -2.61 4.65 1.55
N SER A 81 -3.86 4.75 1.12
CA SER A 81 -4.49 6.05 0.84
C SER A 81 -4.47 6.99 2.06
N GLY A 82 -4.42 6.42 3.26
CA GLY A 82 -4.41 7.16 4.52
C GLY A 82 -3.15 7.98 4.80
N THR A 83 -2.04 7.76 4.08
CA THR A 83 -0.81 8.57 4.20
C THR A 83 -0.74 9.69 3.17
N VAL A 84 -1.51 9.60 2.08
CA VAL A 84 -1.53 10.62 1.03
C VAL A 84 -2.36 11.82 1.48
N ARG A 85 -1.81 13.04 1.36
CA ARG A 85 -2.41 14.30 1.86
C ARG A 85 -2.70 15.32 0.78
N ASP A 86 -2.10 15.17 -0.40
CA ASP A 86 -2.34 16.05 -1.55
C ASP A 86 -2.10 15.28 -2.86
N THR A 87 -2.48 15.88 -3.98
CA THR A 87 -2.28 15.37 -5.34
C THR A 87 -1.43 16.35 -6.15
N TYR A 88 -0.96 15.93 -7.32
CA TYR A 88 -0.14 16.76 -8.19
C TYR A 88 -0.99 17.35 -9.30
N ALA A 89 -1.05 18.69 -9.35
CA ALA A 89 -1.70 19.41 -10.43
C ALA A 89 -0.88 19.36 -11.72
N LYS A 90 -1.51 19.65 -12.85
CA LYS A 90 -0.78 19.90 -14.10
C LYS A 90 0.08 21.14 -13.98
N GLY A 91 1.26 21.10 -14.58
CA GLY A 91 2.30 22.11 -14.53
C GLY A 91 3.47 21.66 -13.64
N GLU A 92 4.14 22.61 -13.01
CA GLU A 92 5.33 22.36 -12.19
C GLU A 92 4.98 21.59 -10.90
N ILE A 93 5.71 20.50 -10.65
CA ILE A 93 5.74 19.79 -9.37
C ILE A 93 6.96 20.26 -8.61
N THR A 94 6.74 20.96 -7.50
CA THR A 94 7.80 21.48 -6.65
C THR A 94 8.06 20.58 -5.43
N VAL A 95 9.19 20.80 -4.74
CA VAL A 95 9.48 20.17 -3.45
C VAL A 95 8.36 20.43 -2.44
N GLU A 96 7.80 21.66 -2.41
CA GLU A 96 6.65 21.98 -1.54
C GLU A 96 5.44 21.09 -1.87
N SER A 97 5.13 20.88 -3.15
CA SER A 97 4.00 20.03 -3.59
C SER A 97 4.20 18.59 -3.09
N VAL A 98 5.39 18.05 -3.26
CA VAL A 98 5.72 16.68 -2.84
C VAL A 98 5.74 16.56 -1.32
N TYR A 99 6.34 17.50 -0.59
CA TYR A 99 6.32 17.50 0.86
C TYR A 99 4.88 17.55 1.40
N ASN A 100 4.03 18.41 0.86
CA ASN A 100 2.64 18.53 1.29
C ASN A 100 1.86 17.23 1.05
N SER A 101 2.18 16.49 0.00
CA SER A 101 1.52 15.20 -0.28
C SER A 101 1.87 14.09 0.71
N PHE A 102 3.02 14.20 1.43
CA PHE A 102 3.53 13.18 2.37
C PHE A 102 4.18 13.77 3.62
N SER A 103 3.59 14.80 4.21
CA SER A 103 4.14 15.53 5.37
C SER A 103 3.88 14.90 6.74
N LEU A 104 3.27 13.72 6.79
CA LEU A 104 2.88 13.09 8.05
C LEU A 104 4.03 12.38 8.77
N GLY A 105 3.92 12.40 10.09
CA GLY A 105 4.79 11.64 10.98
C GLY A 105 6.08 12.33 11.36
N ILE A 106 6.81 11.66 12.21
CA ILE A 106 8.16 12.05 12.65
C ILE A 106 8.95 10.75 12.77
N GLY A 107 10.16 10.71 12.24
CA GLY A 107 11.05 9.58 12.38
C GLY A 107 11.80 9.54 13.70
N LYS A 108 12.59 8.49 13.91
CA LYS A 108 13.46 8.34 15.09
C LYS A 108 14.59 9.38 15.12
N ASP A 109 14.93 9.92 13.96
CA ASP A 109 15.85 11.06 13.78
C ASP A 109 15.26 12.40 14.28
N GLY A 110 13.98 12.43 14.66
CA GLY A 110 13.27 13.62 15.10
C GLY A 110 12.83 14.56 13.99
N LEU A 111 13.06 14.20 12.70
CA LEU A 111 12.66 15.00 11.56
C LEU A 111 11.26 14.60 11.07
N ALA A 112 10.52 15.60 10.57
CA ALA A 112 9.18 15.39 10.01
C ALA A 112 9.20 14.47 8.79
N GLY A 113 8.08 13.75 8.55
CA GLY A 113 7.93 12.74 7.52
C GLY A 113 8.20 11.33 8.04
N TYR A 114 7.30 10.39 7.68
CA TYR A 114 7.55 8.98 7.96
C TYR A 114 8.72 8.46 7.14
N PRO A 115 9.66 7.71 7.75
CA PRO A 115 10.69 7.02 6.99
C PRO A 115 10.09 5.84 6.21
N LEU A 116 10.76 5.46 5.12
CA LEU A 116 10.57 4.16 4.50
C LEU A 116 11.19 3.08 5.37
N ILE A 117 10.55 1.93 5.42
CA ILE A 117 11.02 0.73 6.09
C ILE A 117 11.15 -0.42 5.09
N SER A 118 12.10 -1.29 5.33
CA SER A 118 12.34 -2.52 4.58
C SER A 118 12.00 -3.72 5.45
N ALA A 119 11.18 -4.64 4.95
CA ALA A 119 10.82 -5.87 5.63
C ALA A 119 10.54 -6.98 4.62
N TYR A 120 10.40 -8.21 5.11
CA TYR A 120 10.06 -9.36 4.30
C TYR A 120 8.73 -9.95 4.73
N LEU A 121 7.90 -10.30 3.73
CA LEU A 121 6.65 -11.01 3.92
C LEU A 121 6.68 -12.34 3.17
N THR A 122 6.03 -13.35 3.72
CA THR A 122 5.78 -14.59 2.98
C THR A 122 4.75 -14.37 1.89
N GLY A 123 4.75 -15.19 0.85
CA GLY A 123 3.73 -15.09 -0.21
C GLY A 123 2.30 -15.25 0.30
N LYS A 124 2.09 -16.02 1.38
CA LYS A 124 0.78 -16.06 2.07
C LYS A 124 0.39 -14.70 2.63
N GLU A 125 1.34 -13.98 3.21
CA GLU A 125 1.10 -12.65 3.78
C GLU A 125 0.89 -11.61 2.68
N LEU A 126 1.60 -11.69 1.55
CA LEU A 126 1.33 -10.83 0.38
C LEU A 126 -0.11 -11.01 -0.15
N LYS A 127 -0.59 -12.25 -0.24
CA LYS A 127 -2.00 -12.53 -0.61
C LYS A 127 -2.98 -11.97 0.41
N LEU A 128 -2.60 -11.91 1.70
CA LEU A 128 -3.41 -11.24 2.73
C LEU A 128 -3.39 -9.73 2.59
N VAL A 129 -2.28 -9.09 2.16
CA VAL A 129 -2.23 -7.66 1.85
C VAL A 129 -3.29 -7.31 0.80
N ALA A 130 -3.35 -8.06 -0.31
CA ALA A 130 -4.36 -7.88 -1.34
C ALA A 130 -5.79 -8.10 -0.79
N GLU A 131 -5.99 -9.08 0.09
CA GLU A 131 -7.30 -9.36 0.67
C GLU A 131 -7.73 -8.31 1.70
N ILE A 132 -6.78 -7.68 2.42
CA ILE A 132 -7.03 -6.53 3.31
C ILE A 132 -7.56 -5.36 2.47
N ASP A 133 -6.88 -5.01 1.37
CA ASP A 133 -7.38 -3.98 0.46
C ASP A 133 -8.79 -4.32 -0.04
N ALA A 134 -8.99 -5.51 -0.57
CA ALA A 134 -10.26 -5.91 -1.18
C ALA A 134 -11.42 -5.98 -0.18
N SER A 135 -11.16 -6.30 1.10
CA SER A 135 -12.22 -6.63 2.07
C SER A 135 -12.37 -5.62 3.20
N ILE A 136 -11.27 -5.04 3.69
CA ILE A 136 -11.30 -4.14 4.87
C ILE A 136 -11.49 -2.70 4.43
N SER A 137 -10.96 -2.30 3.29
CA SER A 137 -11.05 -0.92 2.80
C SER A 137 -12.48 -0.45 2.51
N ASP A 138 -13.46 -1.35 2.37
CA ASP A 138 -14.87 -0.97 2.29
C ASP A 138 -15.41 -0.38 3.60
N PHE A 139 -14.80 -0.73 4.74
CA PHE A 139 -15.16 -0.23 6.08
C PHE A 139 -14.23 0.87 6.55
N MET A 140 -13.01 0.91 6.02
CA MET A 140 -11.96 1.84 6.38
C MET A 140 -11.23 2.28 5.11
N THR A 141 -11.72 3.32 4.46
CA THR A 141 -11.18 3.78 3.15
C THR A 141 -9.72 4.17 3.20
N ILE A 142 -9.23 4.64 4.36
CA ILE A 142 -7.81 4.94 4.58
C ILE A 142 -6.89 3.72 4.49
N ALA A 143 -7.45 2.50 4.54
CA ALA A 143 -6.73 1.24 4.38
C ALA A 143 -6.76 0.72 2.93
N ARG A 144 -7.16 1.53 1.95
CA ARG A 144 -6.96 1.20 0.53
C ARG A 144 -5.49 1.27 0.20
N LEU A 145 -4.99 0.21 -0.41
CA LEU A 145 -3.57 0.04 -0.69
C LEU A 145 -3.30 0.22 -2.19
N TYR A 146 -2.22 0.89 -2.50
CA TYR A 146 -1.64 0.97 -3.83
C TYR A 146 -0.29 0.27 -3.80
N CYS A 147 -0.03 -0.55 -4.80
CA CYS A 147 1.15 -1.41 -4.79
C CYS A 147 1.95 -1.27 -6.08
N SER A 148 3.26 -1.22 -5.95
CA SER A 148 4.18 -1.57 -7.03
C SER A 148 4.57 -3.04 -6.88
N GLY A 149 4.71 -3.76 -7.99
CA GLY A 149 5.09 -5.17 -8.01
C GLY A 149 3.96 -6.16 -7.72
N LEU A 150 3.06 -5.88 -6.78
CA LEU A 150 1.91 -6.74 -6.45
C LEU A 150 0.67 -6.36 -7.24
N ASN A 151 0.10 -7.33 -7.96
CA ASN A 151 -1.10 -7.15 -8.77
C ASN A 151 -2.19 -8.12 -8.31
N PHE A 152 -3.43 -7.64 -8.30
CA PHE A 152 -4.54 -8.51 -7.93
C PHE A 152 -5.87 -8.11 -8.59
N THR A 153 -6.71 -9.13 -8.76
CA THR A 153 -8.10 -8.96 -9.20
C THR A 153 -9.01 -9.32 -8.03
N PHE A 154 -10.03 -8.52 -7.78
CA PHE A 154 -11.01 -8.83 -6.76
C PHE A 154 -12.44 -8.61 -7.24
N ASN A 155 -13.39 -9.32 -6.60
CA ASN A 155 -14.81 -9.15 -6.86
C ASN A 155 -15.52 -8.65 -5.57
N PRO A 156 -16.06 -7.41 -5.56
CA PRO A 156 -16.67 -6.80 -4.38
C PRO A 156 -17.89 -7.55 -3.87
N HIS A 157 -18.54 -8.38 -4.71
CA HIS A 157 -19.73 -9.16 -4.34
C HIS A 157 -19.42 -10.49 -3.66
N ARG A 158 -18.16 -10.85 -3.51
CA ARG A 158 -17.76 -12.06 -2.80
C ARG A 158 -17.81 -11.85 -1.28
N MET A 159 -17.74 -12.96 -0.55
CA MET A 159 -17.64 -12.94 0.90
C MET A 159 -16.39 -12.15 1.35
N ILE A 160 -16.54 -11.37 2.40
CA ILE A 160 -15.43 -10.68 3.07
C ILE A 160 -14.31 -11.68 3.40
N LEU A 161 -13.06 -11.28 3.25
CA LEU A 161 -11.86 -12.11 3.34
C LEU A 161 -11.77 -13.23 2.29
N ASN A 162 -12.55 -13.14 1.22
CA ASN A 162 -12.50 -14.01 0.04
C ASN A 162 -12.86 -13.25 -1.24
N LYS A 163 -12.55 -11.95 -1.28
CA LYS A 163 -12.86 -11.11 -2.46
C LYS A 163 -11.82 -11.24 -3.57
N VAL A 164 -10.55 -11.46 -3.23
CA VAL A 164 -9.48 -11.64 -4.21
C VAL A 164 -9.71 -12.93 -5.01
N THR A 165 -9.66 -12.80 -6.33
CA THR A 165 -9.86 -13.92 -7.29
C THR A 165 -8.57 -14.31 -8.00
N ASP A 166 -7.61 -13.40 -8.08
CA ASP A 166 -6.28 -13.60 -8.66
C ASP A 166 -5.28 -12.67 -7.95
N CYS A 167 -4.03 -13.13 -7.76
CA CYS A 167 -2.99 -12.35 -7.12
C CYS A 167 -1.62 -12.84 -7.58
N TYR A 168 -0.78 -11.94 -8.12
CA TYR A 168 0.51 -12.29 -8.71
C TYR A 168 1.48 -11.11 -8.61
N LEU A 169 2.76 -11.37 -8.82
CA LEU A 169 3.78 -10.33 -8.92
C LEU A 169 4.06 -10.00 -10.39
N THR A 170 4.46 -8.76 -10.63
CA THR A 170 5.17 -8.39 -11.84
C THR A 170 6.66 -8.39 -11.52
N GLY A 171 7.40 -9.35 -12.10
CA GLY A 171 8.85 -9.43 -11.92
C GLY A 171 9.57 -8.25 -12.57
N GLN A 172 10.86 -8.10 -12.28
CA GLN A 172 11.70 -7.02 -12.83
C GLN A 172 11.77 -7.01 -14.36
N ASP A 173 11.52 -8.16 -15.01
CA ASP A 173 11.42 -8.27 -16.47
C ASP A 173 10.03 -7.91 -17.02
N GLY A 174 9.14 -7.40 -16.18
CA GLY A 174 7.77 -7.02 -16.52
C GLY A 174 6.82 -8.20 -16.73
N LYS A 175 7.25 -9.44 -16.41
CA LYS A 175 6.41 -10.63 -16.58
C LYS A 175 5.69 -11.01 -15.30
N ARG A 176 4.56 -11.68 -15.49
CA ARG A 176 3.79 -12.26 -14.38
C ARG A 176 4.57 -13.39 -13.72
N GLU A 177 4.67 -13.31 -12.40
CA GLU A 177 5.23 -14.34 -11.53
C GLU A 177 4.20 -14.79 -10.50
N GLU A 178 4.05 -16.12 -10.35
CA GLU A 178 3.13 -16.69 -9.36
C GLU A 178 3.73 -16.59 -7.95
N ILE A 179 2.93 -16.09 -7.01
CA ILE A 179 3.35 -15.95 -5.61
C ILE A 179 3.43 -17.33 -4.95
N GLN A 180 4.63 -17.69 -4.48
CA GLN A 180 4.90 -18.92 -3.74
C GLN A 180 4.65 -18.68 -2.25
N ASP A 181 3.75 -19.44 -1.66
CA ASP A 181 3.23 -19.23 -0.30
C ASP A 181 4.30 -19.06 0.79
N ASP A 182 5.35 -19.87 0.75
CA ASP A 182 6.36 -19.92 1.81
C ASP A 182 7.67 -19.19 1.45
N LYS A 183 7.77 -18.60 0.23
CA LYS A 183 8.91 -17.76 -0.16
C LYS A 183 8.80 -16.40 0.54
N LEU A 184 9.94 -15.85 0.96
CA LEU A 184 10.05 -14.47 1.44
C LEU A 184 10.18 -13.51 0.24
N TYR A 185 9.51 -12.39 0.33
CA TYR A 185 9.52 -11.31 -0.64
C TYR A 185 9.87 -10.00 0.04
N HIS A 186 10.77 -9.24 -0.56
CA HIS A 186 11.21 -7.95 -0.05
C HIS A 186 10.11 -6.91 -0.25
N VAL A 187 9.65 -6.31 0.84
CA VAL A 187 8.55 -5.34 0.86
C VAL A 187 9.03 -4.02 1.44
N VAL A 188 8.73 -2.93 0.74
CA VAL A 188 9.00 -1.57 1.19
C VAL A 188 7.68 -0.83 1.43
N THR A 189 7.61 -0.10 2.52
CA THR A 189 6.46 0.76 2.84
C THR A 189 6.91 1.90 3.76
N ASP A 190 6.03 2.84 4.10
CA ASP A 190 6.31 3.80 5.16
C ASP A 190 6.10 3.20 6.56
N LEU A 191 6.72 3.79 7.57
CA LEU A 191 6.67 3.30 8.95
C LEU A 191 5.23 3.23 9.50
N TYR A 192 4.36 4.18 9.13
CA TYR A 192 2.97 4.17 9.56
C TYR A 192 2.23 2.91 9.07
N THR A 193 2.41 2.58 7.80
CA THR A 193 1.82 1.38 7.19
C THR A 193 2.29 0.11 7.90
N GLY A 194 3.59 0.02 8.18
CA GLY A 194 4.15 -1.12 8.92
C GLY A 194 3.52 -1.26 10.32
N GLN A 195 3.38 -0.16 11.05
CA GLN A 195 2.75 -0.14 12.39
C GLN A 195 1.25 -0.49 12.33
N MET A 196 0.54 -0.10 11.26
CA MET A 196 -0.88 -0.44 11.07
C MET A 196 -1.13 -1.94 10.91
N LEU A 197 -0.14 -2.73 10.47
CA LEU A 197 -0.28 -4.19 10.36
C LEU A 197 -0.59 -4.85 11.72
N GLY A 198 0.04 -4.37 12.79
CA GLY A 198 -0.28 -4.80 14.16
C GLY A 198 -1.73 -4.52 14.53
N SER A 199 -2.24 -3.33 14.22
CA SER A 199 -3.63 -2.95 14.47
C SER A 199 -4.63 -3.81 13.68
N VAL A 200 -4.31 -4.15 12.43
CA VAL A 200 -5.15 -5.06 11.62
C VAL A 200 -5.21 -6.45 12.23
N MET A 201 -4.11 -6.95 12.76
CA MET A 201 -4.06 -8.23 13.47
C MET A 201 -4.97 -8.21 14.72
N ASP A 202 -4.89 -7.15 15.52
CA ASP A 202 -5.69 -7.00 16.75
C ASP A 202 -7.19 -6.90 16.44
N ILE A 203 -7.59 -6.05 15.50
CA ILE A 203 -9.00 -5.87 15.07
C ILE A 203 -9.57 -7.15 14.48
N SER A 204 -8.76 -7.93 13.78
CA SER A 204 -9.17 -9.20 13.17
C SER A 204 -9.12 -10.40 14.13
N TYR A 205 -8.78 -10.19 15.41
CA TYR A 205 -8.56 -11.26 16.39
C TYR A 205 -7.57 -12.32 15.89
N GLY A 206 -6.51 -11.88 15.20
CA GLY A 206 -5.47 -12.75 14.65
C GLY A 206 -5.86 -13.51 13.37
N LEU A 207 -7.04 -13.25 12.79
CA LEU A 207 -7.43 -13.86 11.51
C LEU A 207 -6.59 -13.35 10.33
N LEU A 208 -6.22 -12.06 10.38
CA LEU A 208 -5.35 -11.39 9.43
C LEU A 208 -4.02 -11.11 10.14
N SER A 209 -3.17 -12.09 10.18
CA SER A 209 -1.83 -11.95 10.76
C SER A 209 -0.82 -11.78 9.64
N ILE A 210 -0.26 -10.56 9.55
CA ILE A 210 0.89 -10.22 8.72
C ILE A 210 2.00 -9.85 9.70
N ILE A 211 3.06 -10.62 9.69
CA ILE A 211 4.19 -10.44 10.61
C ILE A 211 5.42 -10.06 9.78
N PRO A 212 5.82 -8.78 9.77
CA PRO A 212 7.05 -8.37 9.10
C PRO A 212 8.25 -9.13 9.62
N LYS A 213 9.16 -9.49 8.74
CA LYS A 213 10.34 -10.30 9.03
C LYS A 213 11.60 -9.61 8.52
N ASP A 214 12.71 -9.96 9.12
CA ASP A 214 14.02 -9.66 8.56
C ASP A 214 14.34 -10.55 7.33
N LYS A 215 15.49 -10.34 6.71
CA LYS A 215 15.94 -11.07 5.52
C LYS A 215 16.14 -12.58 5.80
N GLU A 216 16.41 -12.94 7.05
CA GLU A 216 16.57 -14.31 7.54
C GLU A 216 15.25 -14.98 7.88
N GLY A 217 14.14 -14.23 7.87
CA GLY A 217 12.78 -14.70 8.14
C GLY A 217 12.38 -14.65 9.62
N ASN A 218 13.14 -13.97 10.48
CA ASN A 218 12.78 -13.78 11.88
C ASN A 218 11.76 -12.61 11.98
N PRO A 219 10.75 -12.72 12.88
CA PRO A 219 9.83 -11.63 13.13
C PRO A 219 10.53 -10.36 13.61
N ILE A 220 10.14 -9.21 13.06
CA ILE A 220 10.58 -7.90 13.49
C ILE A 220 9.71 -7.45 14.66
N GLU A 221 10.32 -7.09 15.79
CA GLU A 221 9.62 -6.56 16.97
C GLU A 221 9.49 -5.04 16.92
N ASP A 222 10.51 -4.34 16.45
CA ASP A 222 10.54 -2.87 16.32
C ASP A 222 10.83 -2.48 14.85
N LEU A 223 9.79 -2.03 14.14
CA LEU A 223 9.91 -1.61 12.75
C LEU A 223 10.72 -0.33 12.57
N GLU A 224 10.87 0.49 13.60
CA GLU A 224 11.68 1.72 13.52
C GLU A 224 13.18 1.40 13.34
N GLU A 225 13.63 0.22 13.76
CA GLU A 225 15.01 -0.24 13.55
C GLU A 225 15.27 -0.65 12.10
N TYR A 226 14.22 -0.83 11.30
CA TYR A 226 14.28 -1.20 9.89
C TYR A 226 13.99 -0.02 8.96
N ALA A 227 14.04 1.21 9.49
CA ALA A 227 14.03 2.40 8.68
C ALA A 227 15.24 2.42 7.74
N ILE A 228 14.98 2.73 6.48
CA ILE A 228 16.04 2.81 5.47
C ILE A 228 16.85 4.08 5.76
N MET A 229 18.15 3.89 5.95
CA MET A 229 19.09 4.95 6.30
C MET A 229 19.94 5.33 5.11
N GLU A 230 20.16 6.61 4.90
CA GLU A 230 21.14 7.16 3.99
C GLU A 230 22.10 8.06 4.77
N GLU A 231 23.40 7.79 4.70
CA GLU A 231 24.38 8.42 5.57
C GLU A 231 23.97 8.33 7.06
N ASN A 232 23.41 9.41 7.61
CA ASN A 232 22.96 9.49 9.02
C ASN A 232 21.48 9.92 9.13
N GLN A 233 20.73 9.86 8.04
CA GLN A 233 19.32 10.29 8.01
C GLN A 233 18.43 9.15 7.53
N GLU A 234 17.19 9.17 7.99
CA GLU A 234 16.15 8.28 7.50
C GLU A 234 15.69 8.71 6.10
N LEU A 235 15.57 7.78 5.16
CA LEU A 235 14.95 8.03 3.86
C LEU A 235 13.45 8.29 4.06
N LYS A 236 13.05 9.56 4.00
CA LYS A 236 11.65 9.94 4.16
C LYS A 236 10.83 9.62 2.91
N ALA A 237 9.56 9.24 3.10
CA ALA A 237 8.65 8.92 2.00
C ALA A 237 8.52 10.07 0.99
N TRP A 238 8.45 11.33 1.44
CA TRP A 238 8.41 12.47 0.54
C TRP A 238 9.71 12.65 -0.25
N VAL A 239 10.87 12.33 0.35
CA VAL A 239 12.18 12.38 -0.34
C VAL A 239 12.23 11.32 -1.44
N ALA A 240 11.69 10.12 -1.17
CA ALA A 240 11.57 9.07 -2.18
C ALA A 240 10.77 9.55 -3.39
N ILE A 241 9.64 10.22 -3.14
CA ILE A 241 8.80 10.77 -4.23
C ILE A 241 9.54 11.89 -4.96
N ALA A 242 10.21 12.81 -4.23
CA ALA A 242 10.95 13.90 -4.84
C ALA A 242 12.04 13.39 -5.79
N ARG A 243 12.84 12.41 -5.37
CA ARG A 243 13.87 11.78 -6.20
C ARG A 243 13.30 11.08 -7.42
N TYR A 244 12.16 10.41 -7.25
CA TYR A 244 11.52 9.73 -8.37
C TYR A 244 10.99 10.73 -9.41
N MET A 245 10.40 11.85 -8.99
CA MET A 245 10.00 12.92 -9.90
C MET A 245 11.17 13.47 -10.69
N GLN A 246 12.33 13.71 -10.03
CA GLN A 246 13.55 14.18 -10.70
C GLN A 246 14.19 13.14 -11.62
N SER A 247 13.84 11.85 -11.49
CA SER A 247 14.45 10.78 -12.27
C SER A 247 13.81 10.56 -13.64
N PHE A 248 12.70 11.22 -13.94
CA PHE A 248 12.08 11.13 -15.24
C PHE A 248 12.94 11.80 -16.31
N ASP A 249 12.73 11.39 -17.57
CA ASP A 249 13.44 11.98 -18.70
C ASP A 249 12.92 13.41 -18.98
N ASP A 250 13.84 14.32 -19.31
CA ASP A 250 13.52 15.61 -19.93
C ASP A 250 13.16 15.35 -21.40
N THR A 251 11.88 15.39 -21.74
CA THR A 251 11.39 14.99 -23.08
C THR A 251 11.26 16.16 -24.05
N ASP A 252 11.26 17.40 -23.56
CA ASP A 252 11.15 18.62 -24.38
C ASP A 252 12.44 19.45 -24.46
N GLY A 253 13.43 19.13 -23.61
CA GLY A 253 14.79 19.68 -23.70
C GLY A 253 14.96 21.02 -22.99
N ASP A 254 14.10 21.33 -22.01
CA ASP A 254 14.19 22.55 -21.23
C ASP A 254 15.04 22.44 -19.95
N GLY A 255 15.46 21.23 -19.59
CA GLY A 255 16.29 20.91 -18.46
C GLY A 255 15.51 20.48 -17.22
N ILE A 256 14.18 20.30 -17.31
CA ILE A 256 13.31 19.83 -16.25
C ILE A 256 12.77 18.43 -16.63
N ALA A 257 12.68 17.54 -15.67
CA ALA A 257 12.12 16.21 -15.89
C ALA A 257 10.61 16.28 -16.22
N ASN A 258 10.12 15.43 -17.11
CA ASN A 258 8.69 15.35 -17.43
C ASN A 258 8.10 14.07 -16.85
N VAL A 259 7.00 14.17 -16.12
CA VAL A 259 6.30 13.00 -15.57
C VAL A 259 5.94 12.04 -16.70
N SER A 260 6.30 10.77 -16.56
CA SER A 260 6.11 9.76 -17.60
C SER A 260 4.64 9.58 -17.98
N GLU A 261 4.34 9.60 -19.28
CA GLU A 261 3.04 9.26 -19.87
C GLU A 261 2.52 7.86 -19.46
N TYR A 262 3.39 7.02 -18.90
CA TYR A 262 3.00 5.74 -18.31
C TYR A 262 1.84 5.92 -17.32
N TYR A 263 1.85 6.95 -16.48
CA TYR A 263 0.81 7.20 -15.48
C TYR A 263 -0.48 7.80 -16.03
N ALA A 264 -0.57 8.07 -17.32
CA ALA A 264 -1.83 8.52 -17.93
C ALA A 264 -2.89 7.42 -18.04
N THR A 265 -2.51 6.15 -17.89
CA THR A 265 -3.39 4.98 -18.02
C THR A 265 -3.20 3.99 -16.87
N THR A 266 -4.16 3.09 -16.67
CA THR A 266 -4.06 1.97 -15.71
C THR A 266 -3.29 0.79 -16.32
N HIS A 267 -2.64 -0.02 -15.48
CA HIS A 267 -1.76 -1.13 -15.87
C HIS A 267 -2.23 -2.49 -15.37
N GLY A 268 -3.41 -2.55 -14.74
CA GLY A 268 -3.99 -3.79 -14.22
C GLY A 268 -3.41 -4.21 -12.87
N ARG A 269 -2.81 -3.27 -12.12
CA ARG A 269 -2.29 -3.53 -10.77
C ARG A 269 -3.42 -3.89 -9.81
N LYS A 270 -4.58 -3.23 -9.93
CA LYS A 270 -5.79 -3.51 -9.18
C LYS A 270 -6.99 -3.57 -10.10
N VAL A 271 -7.51 -4.78 -10.34
CA VAL A 271 -8.63 -5.01 -11.27
C VAL A 271 -9.91 -5.34 -10.51
N VAL A 272 -10.98 -4.62 -10.81
CA VAL A 272 -12.31 -4.84 -10.21
C VAL A 272 -13.17 -5.71 -11.11
N GLU A 273 -13.39 -6.97 -10.74
CA GLU A 273 -14.29 -7.90 -11.43
C GLU A 273 -15.70 -7.81 -10.83
N ASN A 274 -16.48 -6.81 -11.26
CA ASN A 274 -17.82 -6.55 -10.71
C ASN A 274 -18.85 -7.56 -11.27
N SER A 275 -18.83 -8.80 -10.76
CA SER A 275 -19.69 -9.90 -11.25
C SER A 275 -20.50 -10.54 -10.12
N ARG A 276 -21.82 -10.76 -10.38
CA ARG A 276 -22.73 -11.51 -9.51
C ARG A 276 -22.98 -12.93 -10.00
N ASN A 277 -22.25 -13.40 -11.02
CA ASN A 277 -22.35 -14.76 -11.51
C ASN A 277 -21.88 -15.75 -10.44
N LEU A 278 -22.66 -16.78 -10.15
CA LEU A 278 -22.36 -17.78 -9.12
C LEU A 278 -21.02 -18.48 -9.33
N VAL A 279 -20.61 -18.71 -10.60
CA VAL A 279 -19.32 -19.34 -10.90
C VAL A 279 -18.19 -18.41 -10.47
N GLN A 280 -18.30 -17.11 -10.73
CA GLN A 280 -17.31 -16.11 -10.31
C GLN A 280 -17.30 -15.89 -8.80
N LEU A 281 -18.47 -15.91 -8.15
CA LEU A 281 -18.56 -15.80 -6.69
C LEU A 281 -17.90 -16.96 -5.95
N LEU A 282 -17.84 -18.14 -6.57
CA LEU A 282 -17.27 -19.37 -6.00
C LEU A 282 -15.89 -19.73 -6.57
N LYS A 283 -15.35 -18.92 -7.47
CA LYS A 283 -14.03 -19.15 -8.08
C LYS A 283 -12.92 -19.05 -7.01
N ASN A 284 -11.97 -19.99 -7.05
CA ASN A 284 -10.77 -19.98 -6.18
C ASN A 284 -11.09 -19.65 -4.70
N PRO A 285 -11.89 -20.46 -3.98
CA PRO A 285 -12.23 -20.19 -2.58
C PRO A 285 -10.99 -20.33 -1.72
N ASN A 286 -10.76 -19.33 -0.86
CA ASN A 286 -9.63 -19.35 0.08
C ASN A 286 -9.98 -20.06 1.40
N LYS A 287 -8.98 -20.14 2.31
CA LYS A 287 -9.14 -20.79 3.62
C LYS A 287 -10.30 -20.22 4.47
N PHE A 288 -10.54 -18.92 4.41
CA PHE A 288 -11.60 -18.26 5.19
C PHE A 288 -12.98 -18.66 4.71
N PHE A 289 -13.18 -18.74 3.38
CA PHE A 289 -14.43 -19.23 2.80
C PHE A 289 -14.68 -20.69 3.16
N MET A 290 -13.67 -21.56 3.10
CA MET A 290 -13.80 -22.98 3.47
C MET A 290 -14.12 -23.13 4.97
N LEU A 291 -13.51 -22.34 5.84
CA LEU A 291 -13.81 -22.31 7.27
C LEU A 291 -15.26 -21.89 7.52
N MET A 292 -15.72 -20.84 6.87
CA MET A 292 -17.11 -20.36 6.98
C MET A 292 -18.11 -21.43 6.54
N ILE A 293 -17.89 -22.10 5.40
CA ILE A 293 -18.74 -23.24 4.97
C ILE A 293 -18.75 -24.34 6.02
N GLY A 294 -17.60 -24.68 6.60
CA GLY A 294 -17.51 -25.66 7.69
C GLY A 294 -18.38 -25.28 8.88
N ILE A 295 -18.28 -24.05 9.37
CA ILE A 295 -19.06 -23.53 10.49
C ILE A 295 -20.57 -23.59 10.18
N VAL A 296 -20.99 -23.10 9.01
CA VAL A 296 -22.40 -23.11 8.58
C VAL A 296 -22.92 -24.56 8.49
N THR A 297 -22.14 -25.48 7.93
CA THR A 297 -22.50 -26.89 7.83
C THR A 297 -22.73 -27.52 9.21
N VAL A 298 -21.81 -27.27 10.16
CA VAL A 298 -21.97 -27.76 11.54
C VAL A 298 -23.22 -27.16 12.21
N ALA A 299 -23.44 -25.85 12.05
CA ALA A 299 -24.64 -25.21 12.62
C ALA A 299 -25.94 -25.82 12.06
N VAL A 300 -26.01 -26.05 10.75
CA VAL A 300 -27.16 -26.70 10.11
C VAL A 300 -27.37 -28.11 10.65
N LEU A 301 -26.31 -28.91 10.82
CA LEU A 301 -26.37 -30.26 11.37
C LEU A 301 -26.91 -30.22 12.82
N ILE A 302 -26.44 -29.28 13.65
CA ILE A 302 -26.96 -29.11 15.03
C ILE A 302 -28.45 -28.80 15.01
N VAL A 303 -28.93 -27.88 14.17
CA VAL A 303 -30.33 -27.53 14.04
C VAL A 303 -31.17 -28.75 13.62
N LEU A 304 -30.69 -29.51 12.63
CA LEU A 304 -31.36 -30.73 12.18
C LEU A 304 -31.48 -31.80 13.29
N LEU A 305 -30.40 -31.99 14.06
CA LEU A 305 -30.39 -32.89 15.21
C LEU A 305 -31.39 -32.43 16.30
N LEU A 306 -31.44 -31.15 16.62
CA LEU A 306 -32.42 -30.60 17.57
C LEU A 306 -33.85 -30.84 17.09
N ILE A 307 -34.15 -30.59 15.82
CA ILE A 307 -35.46 -30.85 15.23
C ILE A 307 -35.80 -32.35 15.32
N PHE A 308 -34.84 -33.22 15.03
CA PHE A 308 -35.03 -34.66 15.14
C PHE A 308 -35.35 -35.09 16.59
N PHE A 309 -34.61 -34.60 17.58
CA PHE A 309 -34.86 -34.91 18.99
C PHE A 309 -36.20 -34.36 19.46
N ILE A 310 -36.57 -33.15 19.12
CA ILE A 310 -37.89 -32.56 19.46
C ILE A 310 -39.02 -33.42 18.87
N ARG A 311 -38.93 -33.80 17.58
CA ARG A 311 -39.93 -34.67 16.93
C ARG A 311 -40.01 -36.04 17.59
N LYS A 312 -38.89 -36.63 18.04
CA LYS A 312 -38.84 -37.91 18.73
C LYS A 312 -39.53 -37.84 20.11
N VAL A 313 -39.27 -36.75 20.87
CA VAL A 313 -39.93 -36.51 22.17
C VAL A 313 -41.41 -36.31 22.02
N LEU A 314 -41.88 -35.52 21.06
CA LEU A 314 -43.28 -35.27 20.80
C LEU A 314 -44.02 -36.53 20.35
N ARG A 315 -43.38 -37.42 19.56
CA ARG A 315 -43.96 -38.72 19.18
C ARG A 315 -44.09 -39.71 20.36
N LYS A 316 -43.25 -39.59 21.39
CA LYS A 316 -43.36 -40.43 22.61
C LYS A 316 -44.42 -39.95 23.58
N ARG A 317 -44.90 -38.72 23.45
CA ARG A 317 -45.95 -38.13 24.29
C ARG A 317 -47.36 -38.25 23.70
N ARG A 318 -47.50 -38.74 22.48
CA ARG A 318 -48.72 -39.23 21.85
C ARG A 318 -48.79 -40.75 21.91
#